data_a2b747f29707cde68d1f5393bc5be5da
#
_entry.id   a2b747f29707cde68d1f5393bc5be5da
#
_cell.length_a   1.000
_cell.length_b   1.000
_cell.length_c   1.000
_cell.angle_alpha   90.00
_cell.angle_beta   90.00
_cell.angle_gamma   90.00
#
_symmetry.space_group_name_H-M   'P 1'
#
loop_
_entity.id
_entity.type
_entity.pdbx_description
1 polymer ?
#
loop_
_entity_poly.entity_id
_entity_poly.type
_entity_poly.pdbx_seq_one_letter_code
_entity_poly.pdbx_strand_id
1 'polypeptide(L)'
;MKRLHHIALVLLAAGAVSCSIKNDMQLPKIPAEITSFEIEGQVFSRIDASNLSVNVVLGEEVRADKLIIKTVKISDGAKCPDAGFTDGGIIDLSSPYKVTLSNFREYEWTITSEQPVERYVKCENQVGESTIFPETRKVSIKVKKAAGSAVDSRSKLVITDMKLGLKGSRIVSTTDFNGNVQEISAFPITLDCFYERKFTVDEEGKTSEWTLIALTD
;
A
#
# COMPACT_ATOMS: atom_id res chain seq x y z
N MET A 1 -7.47 -76.41 -39.72
CA MET A 1 -8.18 -75.24 -39.15
C MET A 1 -7.63 -74.74 -37.77
N LYS A 2 -7.15 -75.62 -36.89
CA LYS A 2 -6.62 -75.17 -35.55
C LYS A 2 -5.35 -74.32 -35.57
N ARG A 3 -4.48 -74.39 -36.56
CA ARG A 3 -3.23 -73.63 -36.66
C ARG A 3 -3.45 -72.17 -37.11
N LEU A 4 -4.53 -71.90 -37.84
CA LEU A 4 -4.83 -70.50 -38.28
C LEU A 4 -5.30 -69.59 -37.13
N HIS A 5 -5.99 -70.18 -36.14
CA HIS A 5 -6.47 -69.47 -34.99
C HIS A 5 -5.34 -69.00 -34.05
N HIS A 6 -4.25 -69.72 -33.96
CA HIS A 6 -3.10 -69.34 -33.13
C HIS A 6 -2.30 -68.19 -33.72
N ILE A 7 -2.21 -68.10 -35.05
CA ILE A 7 -1.51 -67.03 -35.75
C ILE A 7 -2.33 -65.74 -35.65
N ALA A 8 -3.64 -65.83 -35.74
CA ALA A 8 -4.51 -64.65 -35.55
C ALA A 8 -4.47 -64.10 -34.10
N LEU A 9 -4.37 -64.99 -33.09
CA LEU A 9 -4.28 -64.58 -31.67
C LEU A 9 -2.94 -63.91 -31.33
N VAL A 10 -1.83 -64.36 -31.94
CA VAL A 10 -0.50 -63.76 -31.72
C VAL A 10 -0.40 -62.38 -32.40
N LEU A 11 -1.01 -62.19 -33.56
CA LEU A 11 -1.06 -60.87 -34.21
C LEU A 11 -1.94 -59.89 -33.49
N LEU A 12 -3.00 -60.34 -32.80
CA LEU A 12 -3.83 -59.42 -31.97
C LEU A 12 -3.12 -59.04 -30.70
N ALA A 13 -2.26 -59.89 -30.13
CA ALA A 13 -1.48 -59.55 -28.93
C ALA A 13 -0.32 -58.59 -29.21
N ALA A 14 0.22 -58.59 -30.46
CA ALA A 14 1.29 -57.63 -30.81
C ALA A 14 0.80 -56.19 -31.07
N GLY A 15 -0.49 -55.98 -31.32
CA GLY A 15 -1.08 -54.67 -31.55
C GLY A 15 -1.41 -53.88 -30.28
N ALA A 16 -1.31 -54.50 -29.08
CA ALA A 16 -1.68 -53.86 -27.82
C ALA A 16 -0.51 -53.20 -27.07
N VAL A 17 0.72 -53.24 -27.59
CA VAL A 17 1.84 -52.49 -27.08
C VAL A 17 1.84 -51.11 -27.78
N SER A 18 0.75 -50.36 -27.64
CA SER A 18 0.77 -48.93 -27.82
C SER A 18 1.65 -48.37 -26.71
N CYS A 19 2.93 -48.19 -27.00
CA CYS A 19 3.74 -47.30 -26.21
C CYS A 19 3.01 -45.95 -26.13
N SER A 20 2.29 -45.69 -25.06
CA SER A 20 1.99 -44.35 -24.68
C SER A 20 3.35 -43.73 -24.39
N ILE A 21 3.94 -43.09 -25.39
CA ILE A 21 5.02 -42.13 -25.17
C ILE A 21 4.38 -41.06 -24.28
N LYS A 22 4.54 -41.24 -22.98
CA LYS A 22 4.34 -40.12 -22.05
C LYS A 22 5.32 -39.10 -22.52
N ASN A 23 4.80 -38.10 -23.22
CA ASN A 23 5.57 -36.94 -23.62
C ASN A 23 5.86 -36.13 -22.34
N ASP A 24 6.77 -36.66 -21.52
CA ASP A 24 7.29 -36.04 -20.32
C ASP A 24 8.32 -34.98 -20.73
N MET A 25 8.03 -34.25 -21.82
CA MET A 25 8.71 -33.00 -22.06
C MET A 25 8.26 -32.05 -20.99
N GLN A 26 8.94 -32.09 -19.86
CA GLN A 26 8.92 -30.97 -18.91
C GLN A 26 9.49 -29.81 -19.67
N LEU A 27 8.61 -28.96 -20.19
CA LEU A 27 9.02 -27.68 -20.74
C LEU A 27 9.88 -26.99 -19.66
N PRO A 28 11.05 -26.45 -20.01
CA PRO A 28 11.88 -25.76 -19.06
C PRO A 28 11.01 -24.72 -18.35
N LYS A 29 11.03 -24.72 -17.03
CA LYS A 29 10.36 -23.71 -16.21
C LYS A 29 11.21 -22.45 -16.34
N ILE A 30 11.04 -21.72 -17.43
CA ILE A 30 11.62 -20.38 -17.57
C ILE A 30 10.55 -19.44 -17.02
N PRO A 31 10.73 -18.92 -15.79
CA PRO A 31 9.75 -18.03 -15.19
C PRO A 31 9.70 -16.71 -15.97
N ALA A 32 8.52 -16.12 -16.06
CA ALA A 32 8.40 -14.73 -16.50
C ALA A 32 8.56 -13.84 -15.26
N GLU A 33 9.67 -13.13 -15.19
CA GLU A 33 10.06 -12.37 -14.01
C GLU A 33 10.16 -10.88 -14.30
N ILE A 34 9.82 -10.06 -13.29
CA ILE A 34 10.21 -8.65 -13.25
C ILE A 34 11.67 -8.61 -12.78
N THR A 35 12.56 -8.10 -13.61
CA THR A 35 14.01 -8.03 -13.33
C THR A 35 14.45 -6.64 -12.87
N SER A 36 13.68 -5.60 -13.20
CA SER A 36 13.86 -4.23 -12.72
C SER A 36 12.52 -3.54 -12.64
N PHE A 37 12.29 -2.79 -11.59
CA PHE A 37 11.09 -1.97 -11.42
C PHE A 37 11.42 -0.70 -10.64
N GLU A 38 11.22 0.45 -11.28
CA GLU A 38 11.42 1.76 -10.69
C GLU A 38 10.23 2.66 -11.01
N ILE A 39 9.77 3.43 -10.05
CA ILE A 39 8.75 4.46 -10.21
C ILE A 39 9.25 5.82 -9.73
N GLU A 40 8.66 6.89 -10.22
CA GLU A 40 9.00 8.23 -9.77
C GLU A 40 8.66 8.40 -8.28
N GLY A 41 9.59 9.03 -7.54
CA GLY A 41 9.41 9.31 -6.11
C GLY A 41 9.54 8.10 -5.20
N GLN A 42 10.02 6.94 -5.68
CA GLN A 42 10.37 5.84 -4.79
C GLN A 42 11.67 6.12 -4.02
N VAL A 43 11.75 5.61 -2.81
CA VAL A 43 12.97 5.55 -2.01
C VAL A 43 13.77 4.31 -2.40
N PHE A 44 13.10 3.15 -2.49
CA PHE A 44 13.66 1.92 -3.03
C PHE A 44 12.54 0.95 -3.43
N SER A 45 12.89 -0.09 -4.20
CA SER A 45 12.03 -1.22 -4.49
C SER A 45 12.73 -2.54 -4.18
N ARG A 46 11.95 -3.54 -3.78
CA ARG A 46 12.40 -4.91 -3.56
C ARG A 46 11.59 -5.85 -4.43
N ILE A 47 12.29 -6.58 -5.29
CA ILE A 47 11.68 -7.62 -6.14
C ILE A 47 11.91 -8.98 -5.45
N ASP A 48 10.84 -9.75 -5.30
CA ASP A 48 10.87 -11.12 -4.80
C ASP A 48 10.28 -12.06 -5.85
N ALA A 49 11.16 -12.64 -6.64
CA ALA A 49 10.77 -13.56 -7.71
C ALA A 49 10.16 -14.88 -7.17
N SER A 50 10.51 -15.27 -5.95
CA SER A 50 9.97 -16.49 -5.33
C SER A 50 8.49 -16.36 -5.01
N ASN A 51 8.07 -15.15 -4.60
CA ASN A 51 6.69 -14.82 -4.24
C ASN A 51 5.95 -14.05 -5.33
N LEU A 52 6.58 -13.84 -6.50
CA LEU A 52 6.06 -13.06 -7.61
C LEU A 52 5.55 -11.68 -7.13
N SER A 53 6.40 -10.98 -6.39
CA SER A 53 6.00 -9.71 -5.80
C SER A 53 7.08 -8.63 -5.92
N VAL A 54 6.61 -7.39 -5.95
CA VAL A 54 7.44 -6.19 -5.84
C VAL A 54 6.88 -5.35 -4.71
N ASN A 55 7.71 -4.99 -3.75
CA ASN A 55 7.38 -4.00 -2.73
C ASN A 55 8.15 -2.72 -3.02
N VAL A 56 7.44 -1.60 -3.07
CA VAL A 56 7.99 -0.28 -3.35
C VAL A 56 7.80 0.61 -2.12
N VAL A 57 8.87 1.20 -1.63
CA VAL A 57 8.79 2.22 -0.59
C VAL A 57 8.77 3.59 -1.25
N LEU A 58 7.69 4.32 -1.03
CA LEU A 58 7.44 5.66 -1.59
C LEU A 58 8.01 6.75 -0.68
N GLY A 59 8.45 7.85 -1.29
CA GLY A 59 8.72 9.09 -0.58
C GLY A 59 7.44 9.68 0.02
N GLU A 60 7.60 10.45 1.08
CA GLU A 60 6.47 11.02 1.83
C GLU A 60 5.68 12.05 1.02
N GLU A 61 6.30 12.66 0.01
CA GLU A 61 5.69 13.65 -0.90
C GLU A 61 4.92 13.06 -2.07
N VAL A 62 4.99 11.75 -2.26
CA VAL A 62 4.47 11.09 -3.46
C VAL A 62 3.06 10.59 -3.25
N ARG A 63 2.19 10.78 -4.23
CA ARG A 63 0.82 10.23 -4.21
C ARG A 63 0.81 8.82 -4.79
N ALA A 64 0.36 7.85 -4.00
CA ALA A 64 0.30 6.45 -4.42
C ALA A 64 -0.75 6.16 -5.51
N ASP A 65 -1.74 7.04 -5.66
CA ASP A 65 -2.85 6.86 -6.61
C ASP A 65 -2.50 7.28 -8.06
N LYS A 66 -1.31 7.87 -8.28
CA LYS A 66 -0.88 8.28 -9.63
C LYS A 66 0.64 8.27 -9.71
N LEU A 67 1.20 7.11 -10.01
CA LEU A 67 2.64 6.90 -10.07
C LEU A 67 3.08 6.64 -11.50
N ILE A 68 4.19 7.25 -11.91
CA ILE A 68 4.78 7.04 -13.23
C ILE A 68 5.86 5.96 -13.12
N ILE A 69 5.74 4.92 -13.94
CA ILE A 69 6.79 3.90 -14.07
C ILE A 69 7.99 4.55 -14.78
N LYS A 70 9.11 4.58 -14.09
CA LYS A 70 10.37 5.13 -14.61
C LYS A 70 11.11 4.10 -15.43
N THR A 71 11.12 2.88 -14.94
CA THR A 71 11.76 1.74 -15.61
C THR A 71 11.06 0.45 -15.20
N VAL A 72 10.71 -0.37 -16.20
CA VAL A 72 10.32 -1.75 -15.99
C VAL A 72 11.06 -2.66 -16.97
N LYS A 73 11.67 -3.72 -16.44
CA LYS A 73 12.30 -4.76 -17.24
C LYS A 73 11.76 -6.11 -16.82
N ILE A 74 11.47 -6.94 -17.80
CA ILE A 74 11.03 -8.32 -17.59
C ILE A 74 12.07 -9.27 -18.22
N SER A 75 12.05 -10.53 -17.78
CA SER A 75 12.96 -11.56 -18.29
C SER A 75 12.82 -11.76 -19.80
N ASP A 76 13.90 -12.18 -20.45
CA ASP A 76 13.95 -12.39 -21.89
C ASP A 76 12.89 -13.39 -22.35
N GLY A 77 12.17 -13.02 -23.41
CA GLY A 77 11.09 -13.82 -23.97
C GLY A 77 9.76 -13.73 -23.21
N ALA A 78 9.72 -13.11 -22.04
CA ALA A 78 8.48 -12.83 -21.33
C ALA A 78 7.66 -11.74 -22.05
N LYS A 79 6.34 -11.85 -21.93
CA LYS A 79 5.38 -10.88 -22.49
C LYS A 79 4.50 -10.36 -21.35
N CYS A 80 4.17 -9.08 -21.44
CA CYS A 80 3.17 -8.43 -20.60
C CYS A 80 2.03 -7.95 -21.49
N PRO A 81 0.79 -8.44 -21.31
CA PRO A 81 -0.36 -7.97 -22.09
C PRO A 81 -0.87 -6.60 -21.61
N ASP A 82 -0.49 -6.18 -20.40
CA ASP A 82 -0.87 -4.89 -19.86
C ASP A 82 -0.05 -3.77 -20.52
N ALA A 83 -0.69 -3.01 -21.41
CA ALA A 83 -0.05 -1.90 -22.11
C ALA A 83 0.34 -0.73 -21.19
N GLY A 84 -0.27 -0.64 -20.00
CA GLY A 84 0.08 0.37 -18.98
C GLY A 84 1.35 0.02 -18.21
N PHE A 85 1.75 -1.25 -18.21
CA PHE A 85 2.92 -1.73 -17.49
C PHE A 85 4.20 -1.60 -18.35
N THR A 86 4.60 -0.37 -18.60
CA THR A 86 5.74 0.00 -19.45
C THR A 86 6.38 1.28 -18.93
N ASP A 87 7.59 1.60 -19.39
CA ASP A 87 8.25 2.87 -19.09
C ASP A 87 7.36 4.05 -19.49
N GLY A 88 7.15 5.01 -18.59
CA GLY A 88 6.23 6.12 -18.75
C GLY A 88 4.76 5.79 -18.46
N GLY A 89 4.41 4.54 -18.20
CA GLY A 89 3.06 4.12 -17.80
C GLY A 89 2.66 4.68 -16.43
N ILE A 90 1.36 4.85 -16.22
CA ILE A 90 0.80 5.35 -14.96
C ILE A 90 0.09 4.21 -14.25
N ILE A 91 0.43 4.00 -12.98
CA ILE A 91 -0.19 2.98 -12.11
C ILE A 91 -0.69 3.59 -10.81
N ASP A 92 -1.68 2.93 -10.21
CA ASP A 92 -2.22 3.22 -8.88
C ASP A 92 -1.76 2.15 -7.90
N LEU A 93 -0.94 2.52 -6.93
CA LEU A 93 -0.47 1.66 -5.84
C LEU A 93 -1.13 2.00 -4.49
N SER A 94 -2.24 2.73 -4.48
CA SER A 94 -3.07 2.90 -3.27
C SER A 94 -3.71 1.58 -2.81
N SER A 95 -3.72 0.59 -3.70
CA SER A 95 -4.06 -0.81 -3.47
C SER A 95 -3.08 -1.72 -4.23
N PRO A 96 -2.98 -3.01 -3.88
CA PRO A 96 -2.11 -3.94 -4.60
C PRO A 96 -2.42 -3.99 -6.10
N TYR A 97 -1.44 -3.69 -6.93
CA TYR A 97 -1.55 -3.75 -8.39
C TYR A 97 -1.11 -5.12 -8.88
N LYS A 98 -1.94 -5.76 -9.70
CA LYS A 98 -1.68 -7.08 -10.25
C LYS A 98 -1.35 -6.98 -11.74
N VAL A 99 -0.28 -7.65 -12.15
CA VAL A 99 0.14 -7.73 -13.54
C VAL A 99 0.47 -9.17 -13.90
N THR A 100 -0.01 -9.63 -15.05
CA THR A 100 0.27 -10.98 -15.55
C THR A 100 1.43 -10.91 -16.55
N LEU A 101 2.49 -11.67 -16.27
CA LEU A 101 3.56 -11.93 -17.22
C LEU A 101 3.42 -13.35 -17.76
N SER A 102 3.76 -13.57 -19.01
CA SER A 102 3.70 -14.88 -19.63
C SER A 102 4.99 -15.26 -20.36
N ASN A 103 5.46 -16.48 -20.12
CA ASN A 103 6.47 -17.17 -20.89
C ASN A 103 6.14 -18.66 -20.87
N PHE A 104 5.43 -19.18 -21.88
CA PHE A 104 4.81 -20.50 -21.92
C PHE A 104 3.74 -20.77 -20.86
N ARG A 105 3.78 -20.07 -19.71
CA ARG A 105 2.80 -20.07 -18.63
C ARG A 105 2.58 -18.64 -18.15
N GLU A 106 1.48 -18.43 -17.46
CA GLU A 106 1.13 -17.17 -16.84
C GLU A 106 1.64 -17.11 -15.40
N TYR A 107 2.15 -15.96 -15.02
CA TYR A 107 2.66 -15.62 -13.70
C TYR A 107 2.02 -14.32 -13.26
N GLU A 108 1.15 -14.36 -12.25
CA GLU A 108 0.54 -13.17 -11.67
C GLU A 108 1.50 -12.55 -10.65
N TRP A 109 2.01 -11.39 -10.96
CA TRP A 109 2.83 -10.59 -10.07
C TRP A 109 1.96 -9.60 -9.30
N THR A 110 2.29 -9.37 -8.03
CA THR A 110 1.64 -8.38 -7.19
C THR A 110 2.62 -7.29 -6.81
N ILE A 111 2.29 -6.04 -7.11
CA ILE A 111 3.09 -4.87 -6.75
C ILE A 111 2.37 -4.13 -5.64
N THR A 112 3.07 -3.90 -4.54
CA THR A 112 2.55 -3.20 -3.37
C THR A 112 3.41 -1.98 -3.05
N SER A 113 2.81 -0.99 -2.39
CA SER A 113 3.57 0.16 -1.89
C SER A 113 3.47 0.26 -0.37
N GLU A 114 4.53 0.77 0.21
CA GLU A 114 4.58 1.25 1.59
C GLU A 114 4.98 2.71 1.55
N GLN A 115 4.31 3.53 2.35
CA GLN A 115 4.62 4.95 2.47
C GLN A 115 4.73 5.32 3.94
N PRO A 116 5.94 5.35 4.48
CA PRO A 116 6.18 5.80 5.84
C PRO A 116 5.97 7.32 5.90
N VAL A 117 4.88 7.75 6.53
CA VAL A 117 4.53 9.15 6.73
C VAL A 117 4.76 9.50 8.19
N GLU A 118 5.62 10.49 8.44
CA GLU A 118 5.77 11.05 9.77
C GLU A 118 4.50 11.85 10.13
N ARG A 119 3.84 11.46 11.22
CA ARG A 119 2.66 12.16 11.74
C ARG A 119 2.85 12.48 13.20
N TYR A 120 2.39 13.65 13.61
CA TYR A 120 2.47 14.09 15.01
C TYR A 120 1.44 15.18 15.32
N VAL A 121 1.18 15.33 16.61
CA VAL A 121 0.54 16.48 17.22
C VAL A 121 1.41 16.92 18.39
N LYS A 122 1.73 18.20 18.46
CA LYS A 122 2.46 18.83 19.56
C LYS A 122 1.60 19.87 20.24
N CYS A 123 1.57 19.86 21.56
CA CYS A 123 0.82 20.83 22.33
C CYS A 123 1.58 21.23 23.59
N GLU A 124 1.17 22.34 24.19
CA GLU A 124 1.71 22.74 25.49
C GLU A 124 1.31 21.70 26.56
N ASN A 125 2.22 21.50 27.52
CA ASN A 125 2.05 20.55 28.62
C ASN A 125 1.78 19.09 28.18
N GLN A 126 2.20 18.72 26.96
CA GLN A 126 2.09 17.34 26.48
C GLN A 126 2.99 16.41 27.29
N VAL A 127 2.48 15.21 27.55
CA VAL A 127 3.20 14.11 28.19
C VAL A 127 3.51 13.03 27.17
N GLY A 128 4.79 12.89 26.83
CA GLY A 128 5.23 11.95 25.80
C GLY A 128 4.85 12.37 24.38
N GLU A 129 4.98 11.45 23.45
CA GLU A 129 4.65 11.66 22.05
C GLU A 129 3.16 11.39 21.78
N SER A 130 2.65 11.96 20.67
CA SER A 130 1.31 11.63 20.18
C SER A 130 1.25 10.18 19.68
N THR A 131 0.16 9.49 19.97
CA THR A 131 -0.09 8.14 19.44
C THR A 131 -0.98 8.26 18.22
N ILE A 132 -0.49 7.80 17.07
CA ILE A 132 -1.15 7.93 15.77
C ILE A 132 -1.74 6.58 15.35
N PHE A 133 -2.97 6.60 14.88
CA PHE A 133 -3.70 5.43 14.33
C PHE A 133 -4.12 5.75 12.89
N PRO A 134 -3.24 5.52 11.89
CA PRO A 134 -3.48 5.93 10.50
C PRO A 134 -4.72 5.27 9.89
N GLU A 135 -4.94 4.00 10.17
CA GLU A 135 -6.04 3.20 9.63
C GLU A 135 -7.44 3.76 10.01
N THR A 136 -7.53 4.32 11.22
CA THR A 136 -8.77 4.91 11.72
C THR A 136 -8.77 6.43 11.67
N ARG A 137 -7.66 7.04 11.22
CA ARG A 137 -7.42 8.49 11.21
C ARG A 137 -7.68 9.12 12.57
N LYS A 138 -7.12 8.50 13.61
CA LYS A 138 -7.21 9.00 14.97
C LYS A 138 -5.82 9.33 15.50
N VAL A 139 -5.77 10.34 16.35
CA VAL A 139 -4.58 10.70 17.11
C VAL A 139 -4.95 10.92 18.56
N SER A 140 -4.15 10.38 19.48
CA SER A 140 -4.29 10.57 20.91
C SER A 140 -3.07 11.28 21.48
N ILE A 141 -3.32 12.25 22.32
CA ILE A 141 -2.28 12.96 23.08
C ILE A 141 -2.61 12.93 24.58
N LYS A 142 -1.58 12.96 25.41
CA LYS A 142 -1.73 13.11 26.86
C LYS A 142 -1.24 14.49 27.27
N VAL A 143 -1.96 15.15 28.15
CA VAL A 143 -1.60 16.46 28.70
C VAL A 143 -1.58 16.43 30.21
N LYS A 144 -0.62 17.14 30.81
CA LYS A 144 -0.55 17.25 32.27
C LYS A 144 -1.80 17.92 32.79
N LYS A 145 -2.36 17.38 33.86
CA LYS A 145 -3.41 18.04 34.63
C LYS A 145 -2.81 19.26 35.29
N ALA A 146 -3.43 20.45 35.10
CA ALA A 146 -2.98 21.68 35.75
C ALA A 146 -3.19 21.55 37.27
N ALA A 147 -2.09 21.56 38.02
CA ALA A 147 -2.14 21.47 39.49
C ALA A 147 -2.85 22.68 40.07
N GLY A 148 -3.86 22.45 40.93
CA GLY A 148 -4.60 23.55 41.60
C GLY A 148 -5.57 24.32 40.72
N SER A 149 -5.75 23.97 39.45
CA SER A 149 -6.73 24.60 38.57
C SER A 149 -8.07 23.89 38.61
N ALA A 150 -9.16 24.63 38.70
CA ALA A 150 -10.52 24.09 38.52
C ALA A 150 -10.86 23.87 37.03
N VAL A 151 -10.05 24.37 36.11
CA VAL A 151 -10.25 24.28 34.67
C VAL A 151 -9.45 23.06 34.15
N ASP A 152 -10.12 22.19 33.41
CA ASP A 152 -9.47 21.08 32.73
C ASP A 152 -8.49 21.62 31.69
N SER A 153 -7.25 21.14 31.68
CA SER A 153 -6.21 21.57 30.76
C SER A 153 -6.57 21.34 29.29
N ARG A 154 -7.51 20.44 29.02
CA ARG A 154 -8.01 20.16 27.66
C ARG A 154 -8.95 21.26 27.15
N SER A 155 -9.63 22.03 28.04
CA SER A 155 -10.57 23.08 27.63
C SER A 155 -9.90 24.27 26.98
N LYS A 156 -8.58 24.45 27.18
CA LYS A 156 -7.77 25.53 26.59
C LYS A 156 -6.43 24.97 26.13
N LEU A 157 -6.47 23.94 25.30
CA LEU A 157 -5.28 23.30 24.80
C LEU A 157 -4.63 24.14 23.72
N VAL A 158 -3.37 24.48 23.89
CA VAL A 158 -2.57 25.18 22.88
C VAL A 158 -1.87 24.11 22.03
N ILE A 159 -2.33 23.91 20.81
CA ILE A 159 -1.65 23.06 19.82
C ILE A 159 -0.59 23.92 19.15
N THR A 160 0.67 23.53 19.30
CA THR A 160 1.83 24.27 18.80
C THR A 160 2.23 23.87 17.39
N ASP A 161 1.99 22.63 17.02
CA ASP A 161 2.31 22.09 15.70
C ASP A 161 1.54 20.79 15.44
N MET A 162 1.23 20.52 14.18
CA MET A 162 0.50 19.30 13.79
C MET A 162 0.80 18.94 12.34
N LYS A 163 1.10 17.67 12.13
CA LYS A 163 1.23 17.05 10.81
C LYS A 163 0.51 15.71 10.80
N LEU A 164 -0.51 15.56 9.98
CA LEU A 164 -1.35 14.36 9.92
C LEU A 164 -1.39 13.72 8.52
N GLY A 165 -1.04 14.46 7.48
CA GLY A 165 -1.01 13.99 6.09
C GLY A 165 0.40 13.84 5.53
N LEU A 166 0.48 13.69 4.22
CA LEU A 166 1.73 13.64 3.45
C LEU A 166 2.54 14.94 3.63
N LYS A 167 3.80 14.91 3.24
CA LYS A 167 4.64 16.10 3.19
C LYS A 167 4.00 17.15 2.26
N GLY A 168 3.84 18.37 2.78
CA GLY A 168 3.15 19.45 2.05
C GLY A 168 1.64 19.54 2.31
N SER A 169 1.03 18.57 3.00
CA SER A 169 -0.36 18.68 3.44
C SER A 169 -0.54 19.84 4.44
N ARG A 170 -1.74 20.38 4.50
CA ARG A 170 -2.11 21.47 5.40
C ARG A 170 -3.32 21.10 6.23
N ILE A 171 -3.30 21.53 7.50
CA ILE A 171 -4.50 21.48 8.33
C ILE A 171 -5.29 22.75 8.01
N VAL A 172 -6.48 22.61 7.44
CA VAL A 172 -7.26 23.75 6.94
C VAL A 172 -8.39 24.17 7.87
N SER A 173 -8.94 23.24 8.62
CA SER A 173 -10.00 23.55 9.59
C SER A 173 -10.07 22.53 10.71
N THR A 174 -10.82 22.89 11.75
CA THR A 174 -11.18 22.00 12.85
C THR A 174 -12.64 22.13 13.17
N THR A 175 -13.27 21.01 13.57
CA THR A 175 -14.67 20.95 13.96
C THR A 175 -14.78 20.44 15.39
N ASP A 176 -15.50 21.17 16.24
CA ASP A 176 -15.76 20.76 17.61
C ASP A 176 -16.86 19.69 17.72
N PHE A 177 -17.09 19.20 18.93
CA PHE A 177 -18.12 18.18 19.22
C PHE A 177 -19.55 18.64 18.84
N ASN A 178 -19.83 19.97 18.84
CA ASN A 178 -21.10 20.54 18.50
C ASN A 178 -21.28 20.78 16.99
N GLY A 179 -20.24 20.51 16.20
CA GLY A 179 -20.24 20.72 14.76
C GLY A 179 -19.82 22.13 14.33
N ASN A 180 -19.36 22.99 15.24
CA ASN A 180 -18.84 24.30 14.87
C ASN A 180 -17.49 24.18 14.18
N VAL A 181 -17.38 24.75 12.99
CA VAL A 181 -16.17 24.75 12.19
C VAL A 181 -15.36 26.00 12.44
N GLN A 182 -14.06 25.86 12.61
CA GLN A 182 -13.08 26.93 12.73
C GLN A 182 -11.97 26.72 11.71
N GLU A 183 -11.70 27.73 10.88
CA GLU A 183 -10.58 27.73 9.95
C GLU A 183 -9.25 27.83 10.69
N ILE A 184 -8.23 27.14 10.17
CA ILE A 184 -6.87 27.14 10.69
C ILE A 184 -5.95 27.70 9.61
N SER A 185 -5.34 28.84 9.86
CA SER A 185 -4.35 29.44 8.97
C SER A 185 -2.91 29.16 9.40
N ALA A 186 -2.68 28.99 10.69
CA ALA A 186 -1.35 28.76 11.25
C ALA A 186 -1.44 28.19 12.68
N PHE A 187 -0.36 27.59 13.14
CA PHE A 187 -0.12 27.25 14.54
C PHE A 187 0.81 28.31 15.20
N PRO A 188 0.74 28.54 16.53
CA PRO A 188 -0.10 27.84 17.51
C PRO A 188 -1.57 28.27 17.49
N ILE A 189 -2.45 27.36 17.91
CA ILE A 189 -3.90 27.61 18.04
C ILE A 189 -4.40 27.08 19.39
N THR A 190 -5.30 27.83 20.04
CA THR A 190 -5.93 27.41 21.30
C THR A 190 -7.31 26.86 21.03
N LEU A 191 -7.55 25.65 21.47
CA LEU A 191 -8.80 24.92 21.21
C LEU A 191 -9.34 24.28 22.49
N ASP A 192 -10.68 24.11 22.54
CA ASP A 192 -11.30 23.23 23.50
C ASP A 192 -11.26 21.80 22.95
N CYS A 193 -10.48 20.95 23.58
CA CYS A 193 -10.31 19.53 23.26
C CYS A 193 -10.77 18.63 24.42
N PHE A 194 -11.72 19.14 25.26
CA PHE A 194 -12.33 18.34 26.33
C PHE A 194 -13.03 17.08 25.77
N TYR A 195 -13.74 17.28 24.65
CA TYR A 195 -14.26 16.21 23.80
C TYR A 195 -13.36 15.99 22.59
N GLU A 196 -13.61 14.93 21.87
CA GLU A 196 -12.90 14.68 20.59
C GLU A 196 -13.12 15.85 19.62
N ARG A 197 -12.09 16.12 18.83
CA ARG A 197 -12.11 17.22 17.87
C ARG A 197 -11.60 16.74 16.53
N LYS A 198 -12.29 17.13 15.47
CA LYS A 198 -11.96 16.73 14.10
C LYS A 198 -11.09 17.80 13.44
N PHE A 199 -10.14 17.36 12.63
CA PHE A 199 -9.26 18.22 11.84
C PHE A 199 -9.34 17.81 10.37
N THR A 200 -9.55 18.78 9.50
CA THR A 200 -9.55 18.57 8.05
C THR A 200 -8.14 18.81 7.53
N VAL A 201 -7.59 17.78 6.90
CA VAL A 201 -6.28 17.80 6.24
C VAL A 201 -6.50 17.92 4.75
N ASP A 202 -5.88 18.89 4.11
CA ASP A 202 -5.86 19.07 2.66
C ASP A 202 -4.54 18.56 2.07
N GLU A 203 -4.64 17.62 1.15
CA GLU A 203 -3.52 17.06 0.40
C GLU A 203 -3.75 17.37 -1.09
N GLU A 204 -3.34 18.57 -1.51
CA GLU A 204 -3.47 19.02 -2.92
C GLU A 204 -4.90 18.94 -3.46
N GLY A 205 -5.88 19.36 -2.67
CA GLY A 205 -7.30 19.37 -3.03
C GLY A 205 -8.06 18.09 -2.69
N LYS A 206 -7.39 17.08 -2.17
CA LYS A 206 -8.04 15.89 -1.58
C LYS A 206 -8.07 16.04 -0.07
N THR A 207 -9.25 16.13 0.50
CA THR A 207 -9.41 16.31 1.94
C THR A 207 -9.61 15.01 2.68
N SER A 208 -9.05 14.92 3.89
CA SER A 208 -9.28 13.83 4.83
C SER A 208 -9.60 14.38 6.22
N GLU A 209 -10.37 13.65 7.01
CA GLU A 209 -10.74 14.03 8.35
C GLU A 209 -10.01 13.15 9.37
N TRP A 210 -9.39 13.79 10.38
CA TRP A 210 -8.69 13.16 11.48
C TRP A 210 -9.32 13.53 12.81
N THR A 211 -9.41 12.60 13.74
CA THR A 211 -9.98 12.83 15.07
C THR A 211 -8.88 12.92 16.12
N LEU A 212 -8.79 14.03 16.83
CA LEU A 212 -7.92 14.23 17.99
C LEU A 212 -8.67 13.88 19.28
N ILE A 213 -8.03 13.07 20.12
CA ILE A 213 -8.49 12.72 21.46
C ILE A 213 -7.43 13.18 22.46
N ALA A 214 -7.77 14.15 23.28
CA ALA A 214 -6.90 14.62 24.35
C ALA A 214 -7.26 13.91 25.67
N LEU A 215 -6.26 13.31 26.30
CA LEU A 215 -6.39 12.63 27.60
C LEU A 215 -5.62 13.42 28.66
N THR A 216 -6.08 13.39 29.89
CA THR A 216 -5.30 13.91 31.04
C THR A 216 -4.48 12.78 31.66
N ASP A 217 -3.24 13.10 31.98
CA ASP A 217 -2.33 12.20 32.71
C ASP A 217 -2.68 12.18 34.20
#